data_80b5ba08638c1e8db9d072f6e7f4964c
#
_entry.id   80b5ba08638c1e8db9d072f6e7f4964c
#
_cell.length_a   1.000
_cell.length_b   1.000
_cell.length_c   1.000
_cell.angle_alpha   90.00
_cell.angle_beta   90.00
_cell.angle_gamma   90.00
#
_symmetry.space_group_name_H-M   'P 1'
#
loop_
_entity.id
_entity.type
_entity.pdbx_description
1 polymer ?
#
loop_
_entity_poly.entity_id
_entity_poly.type
_entity_poly.pdbx_seq_one_letter_code
_entity_poly.pdbx_strand_id
1 'polypeptide(L)'
;MSAALGAVIGVLATLIVFTFVNRQKTFDGDYNRWRKLNLILQQIQENYVDTVDVKALTDAAVTAALGKLDPHSVYLPPVELEASETELSGNFEGIGIQFNVPNDTAIVLSVIPGGPSEKAGLQQGDRIIRVDSRDIAGQKTPQDSMVRLMKGPAGTKVTVTVDRAGEKIPFDITRDKIPVHCVDAAFMLDSTTGYIRLTKFTRTTYSEFISAAIKLKAQGMTHLIFDLRENTGGYLDQAYLLCNEFLEKGDKVVYMEGLHRSRSDLDADGRGSLKDIQLSVLIDEVSASSSEIFAGAMQDNDRGVIVGRRSFGKGLVQEPINFTDGSGVRLTVARFYTPSGRCIQKPYSDHYAYDIYERYTRGELTSADSIKVNTDEVYYTKSGRRVYGGGGIVPDVFVPMDTTRASNFYIQCNKKAVAMRFASAVFDRYRSELSQIEDFASLQSWMDSHKMDQQFLKYAAKQGLKPEPGEWEETSSYMMPQVNALVGRYSKLGEEAFYRLWIVVDKTVEEARKPHELF
;
A
#
# COMPACT_ATOMS: atom_id res chain seq x y z
N MET A 1 -39.28 -8.76 -66.28
CA MET A 1 -38.46 -8.06 -65.21
C MET A 1 -39.16 -8.13 -63.86
N SER A 2 -40.44 -8.18 -63.67
CA SER A 2 -41.13 -8.17 -62.35
C SER A 2 -41.00 -9.47 -61.52
N ALA A 3 -40.99 -10.66 -62.17
CA ALA A 3 -40.87 -11.92 -61.44
C ALA A 3 -39.50 -12.20 -60.87
N ALA A 4 -38.39 -11.75 -61.54
CA ALA A 4 -37.06 -11.90 -61.08
C ALA A 4 -36.76 -10.97 -59.88
N LEU A 5 -37.34 -9.76 -59.87
CA LEU A 5 -37.18 -8.80 -58.75
C LEU A 5 -37.91 -9.28 -57.49
N GLY A 6 -39.08 -9.90 -57.64
CA GLY A 6 -39.82 -10.50 -56.53
C GLY A 6 -39.09 -11.69 -55.89
N ALA A 7 -38.43 -12.54 -56.69
CA ALA A 7 -37.65 -13.66 -56.19
C ALA A 7 -36.40 -13.18 -55.42
N VAL A 8 -35.71 -12.15 -55.88
CA VAL A 8 -34.55 -11.58 -55.19
C VAL A 8 -34.95 -10.93 -53.87
N ILE A 9 -36.05 -10.19 -53.82
CA ILE A 9 -36.56 -9.58 -52.57
C ILE A 9 -37.00 -10.68 -51.57
N GLY A 10 -37.65 -11.76 -52.07
CA GLY A 10 -38.02 -12.90 -51.22
C GLY A 10 -36.82 -13.61 -50.61
N VAL A 11 -35.73 -13.85 -51.38
CA VAL A 11 -34.51 -14.47 -50.89
C VAL A 11 -33.79 -13.56 -49.90
N LEU A 12 -33.72 -12.23 -50.16
CA LEU A 12 -33.14 -11.26 -49.22
C LEU A 12 -33.93 -11.18 -47.91
N ALA A 13 -35.27 -11.14 -47.99
CA ALA A 13 -36.11 -11.14 -46.79
C ALA A 13 -35.94 -12.43 -45.97
N THR A 14 -35.84 -13.59 -46.64
CA THR A 14 -35.61 -14.89 -45.98
C THR A 14 -34.24 -14.97 -45.35
N LEU A 15 -33.19 -14.43 -45.99
CA LEU A 15 -31.84 -14.34 -45.45
C LEU A 15 -31.76 -13.38 -44.23
N ILE A 16 -32.47 -12.25 -44.29
CA ILE A 16 -32.54 -11.30 -43.19
C ILE A 16 -33.28 -11.94 -42.00
N VAL A 17 -34.39 -12.59 -42.22
CA VAL A 17 -35.15 -13.32 -41.19
C VAL A 17 -34.32 -14.47 -40.63
N PHE A 18 -33.61 -15.23 -41.48
CA PHE A 18 -32.75 -16.33 -41.04
C PHE A 18 -31.53 -15.86 -40.23
N THR A 19 -30.91 -14.75 -40.63
CA THR A 19 -29.83 -14.16 -39.85
C THR A 19 -30.32 -13.53 -38.54
N PHE A 20 -31.52 -12.93 -38.54
CA PHE A 20 -32.14 -12.38 -37.34
C PHE A 20 -32.56 -13.47 -36.36
N VAL A 21 -33.17 -14.56 -36.84
CA VAL A 21 -33.59 -15.73 -36.04
C VAL A 21 -32.36 -16.51 -35.52
N ASN A 22 -31.29 -16.67 -36.32
CA ASN A 22 -30.05 -17.29 -35.85
C ASN A 22 -29.28 -16.37 -34.86
N ARG A 23 -29.34 -15.05 -35.07
CA ARG A 23 -28.78 -14.11 -34.09
C ARG A 23 -29.58 -14.12 -32.77
N GLN A 24 -30.91 -14.24 -32.85
CA GLN A 24 -31.73 -14.44 -31.64
C GLN A 24 -31.47 -15.79 -30.96
N LYS A 25 -31.24 -16.87 -31.73
CA LYS A 25 -30.94 -18.19 -31.12
C LYS A 25 -29.60 -18.23 -30.40
N THR A 26 -28.59 -17.53 -30.90
CA THR A 26 -27.30 -17.36 -30.20
C THR A 26 -27.42 -16.42 -28.99
N PHE A 27 -28.25 -15.40 -29.06
CA PHE A 27 -28.56 -14.52 -27.93
C PHE A 27 -29.48 -15.20 -26.91
N ASP A 28 -30.43 -16.04 -27.33
CA ASP A 28 -31.31 -16.79 -26.43
C ASP A 28 -30.58 -17.85 -25.58
N GLY A 29 -29.48 -18.41 -26.06
CA GLY A 29 -28.70 -19.39 -25.31
C GLY A 29 -28.05 -18.78 -24.05
N ASP A 30 -27.40 -17.63 -24.18
CA ASP A 30 -26.73 -16.94 -23.07
C ASP A 30 -27.76 -16.10 -22.28
N TYR A 31 -28.75 -15.50 -22.91
CA TYR A 31 -29.83 -14.78 -22.25
C TYR A 31 -30.65 -15.68 -21.30
N ASN A 32 -30.86 -16.93 -21.65
CA ASN A 32 -31.59 -17.90 -20.80
C ASN A 32 -30.81 -18.28 -19.52
N ARG A 33 -29.48 -18.23 -19.51
CA ARG A 33 -28.68 -18.55 -18.30
C ARG A 33 -28.85 -17.47 -17.23
N TRP A 34 -28.78 -16.20 -17.61
CA TRP A 34 -28.94 -15.06 -16.69
C TRP A 34 -30.42 -14.80 -16.33
N ARG A 35 -31.37 -15.17 -17.20
CA ARG A 35 -32.80 -15.03 -16.95
C ARG A 35 -33.27 -15.77 -15.70
N LYS A 36 -32.68 -16.93 -15.40
CA LYS A 36 -33.00 -17.68 -14.18
C LYS A 36 -32.73 -16.89 -12.93
N LEU A 37 -31.59 -16.19 -12.86
CA LEU A 37 -31.22 -15.35 -11.70
C LEU A 37 -32.21 -14.18 -11.57
N ASN A 38 -32.47 -13.46 -12.67
CA ASN A 38 -33.40 -12.33 -12.65
C ASN A 38 -34.82 -12.76 -12.26
N LEU A 39 -35.31 -13.89 -12.76
CA LEU A 39 -36.63 -14.41 -12.41
C LEU A 39 -36.72 -14.77 -10.92
N ILE A 40 -35.69 -15.36 -10.35
CA ILE A 40 -35.68 -15.70 -8.93
C ILE A 40 -35.67 -14.45 -8.07
N LEU A 41 -34.83 -13.46 -8.39
CA LEU A 41 -34.80 -12.18 -7.67
C LEU A 41 -36.14 -11.45 -7.73
N GLN A 42 -36.80 -11.45 -8.90
CA GLN A 42 -38.13 -10.88 -9.07
C GLN A 42 -39.19 -11.66 -8.25
N GLN A 43 -39.18 -13.00 -8.31
CA GLN A 43 -40.11 -13.81 -7.52
C GLN A 43 -39.92 -13.62 -6.01
N ILE A 44 -38.71 -13.45 -5.53
CA ILE A 44 -38.44 -13.13 -4.11
C ILE A 44 -39.05 -11.76 -3.77
N GLN A 45 -38.83 -10.75 -4.60
CA GLN A 45 -39.37 -9.41 -4.39
C GLN A 45 -40.91 -9.38 -4.38
N GLU A 46 -41.57 -10.16 -5.26
CA GLU A 46 -43.02 -10.14 -5.45
C GLU A 46 -43.77 -11.06 -4.48
N ASN A 47 -43.17 -12.19 -4.08
CA ASN A 47 -43.89 -13.29 -3.44
C ASN A 47 -43.30 -13.79 -2.12
N TYR A 48 -42.15 -13.26 -1.67
CA TYR A 48 -41.59 -13.71 -0.41
C TYR A 48 -42.46 -13.26 0.79
N VAL A 49 -42.55 -14.09 1.81
CA VAL A 49 -43.48 -13.93 2.95
C VAL A 49 -43.24 -12.65 3.76
N ASP A 50 -41.99 -12.20 3.82
CA ASP A 50 -41.58 -10.99 4.56
C ASP A 50 -41.04 -9.92 3.61
N THR A 51 -40.86 -8.69 4.14
CA THR A 51 -40.22 -7.60 3.40
C THR A 51 -38.76 -7.93 3.07
N VAL A 52 -38.36 -7.68 1.82
CA VAL A 52 -36.99 -7.96 1.34
C VAL A 52 -36.27 -6.66 1.01
N ASP A 53 -35.04 -6.51 1.51
CA ASP A 53 -34.11 -5.51 1.01
C ASP A 53 -33.50 -6.00 -0.30
N VAL A 54 -34.09 -5.55 -1.41
CA VAL A 54 -33.67 -5.93 -2.76
C VAL A 54 -32.23 -5.52 -3.07
N LYS A 55 -31.78 -4.39 -2.51
CA LYS A 55 -30.41 -3.92 -2.67
C LYS A 55 -29.43 -4.88 -2.00
N ALA A 56 -29.63 -5.19 -0.75
CA ALA A 56 -28.78 -6.12 0.00
C ALA A 56 -28.74 -7.52 -0.65
N LEU A 57 -29.89 -7.99 -1.19
CA LEU A 57 -29.97 -9.26 -1.90
C LEU A 57 -29.16 -9.24 -3.20
N THR A 58 -29.23 -8.14 -3.96
CA THR A 58 -28.48 -7.97 -5.20
C THR A 58 -26.98 -7.92 -4.92
N ASP A 59 -26.56 -7.13 -3.92
CA ASP A 59 -25.16 -7.01 -3.51
C ASP A 59 -24.58 -8.37 -3.10
N ALA A 60 -25.35 -9.16 -2.34
CA ALA A 60 -24.97 -10.52 -1.95
C ALA A 60 -24.84 -11.47 -3.15
N ALA A 61 -25.76 -11.40 -4.12
CA ALA A 61 -25.73 -12.23 -5.33
C ALA A 61 -24.51 -11.91 -6.21
N VAL A 62 -24.21 -10.62 -6.41
CA VAL A 62 -23.02 -10.17 -7.16
C VAL A 62 -21.74 -10.61 -6.45
N THR A 63 -21.65 -10.41 -5.15
CA THR A 63 -20.49 -10.84 -4.34
C THR A 63 -20.27 -12.35 -4.43
N ALA A 64 -21.34 -13.14 -4.33
CA ALA A 64 -21.27 -14.60 -4.44
C ALA A 64 -20.83 -15.06 -5.84
N ALA A 65 -21.27 -14.37 -6.90
CA ALA A 65 -20.86 -14.68 -8.28
C ALA A 65 -19.38 -14.38 -8.51
N LEU A 66 -18.89 -13.22 -8.06
CA LEU A 66 -17.49 -12.81 -8.18
C LEU A 66 -16.56 -13.72 -7.38
N GLY A 67 -16.97 -14.12 -6.18
CA GLY A 67 -16.21 -15.04 -5.32
C GLY A 67 -15.97 -16.44 -5.90
N LYS A 68 -16.63 -16.78 -7.03
CA LYS A 68 -16.37 -18.01 -7.79
C LYS A 68 -15.29 -17.85 -8.87
N LEU A 69 -14.83 -16.63 -9.13
CA LEU A 69 -13.83 -16.36 -10.17
C LEU A 69 -12.42 -16.39 -9.58
N ASP A 70 -12.14 -15.47 -8.68
CA ASP A 70 -10.85 -15.31 -8.01
C ASP A 70 -11.00 -14.45 -6.75
N PRO A 71 -10.02 -14.44 -5.82
CA PRO A 71 -10.08 -13.67 -4.59
C PRO A 71 -9.98 -12.15 -4.76
N HIS A 72 -9.69 -11.67 -5.96
CA HIS A 72 -9.44 -10.26 -6.25
C HIS A 72 -10.55 -9.59 -7.07
N SER A 73 -11.38 -10.38 -7.76
CA SER A 73 -12.60 -9.88 -8.39
C SER A 73 -13.64 -9.61 -7.31
N VAL A 74 -13.90 -8.33 -7.02
CA VAL A 74 -14.71 -7.93 -5.85
C VAL A 74 -15.77 -6.90 -6.23
N TYR A 75 -16.92 -7.01 -5.55
CA TYR A 75 -17.93 -5.97 -5.50
C TYR A 75 -17.57 -4.97 -4.41
N LEU A 76 -17.69 -3.70 -4.72
CA LEU A 76 -17.42 -2.58 -3.81
C LEU A 76 -18.70 -1.77 -3.63
N PRO A 77 -19.34 -1.80 -2.47
CA PRO A 77 -20.40 -0.87 -2.12
C PRO A 77 -19.93 0.59 -2.28
N PRO A 78 -20.83 1.58 -2.43
CA PRO A 78 -20.47 2.98 -2.71
C PRO A 78 -19.39 3.55 -1.76
N VAL A 79 -19.51 3.30 -0.46
CA VAL A 79 -18.55 3.79 0.55
C VAL A 79 -17.15 3.14 0.37
N GLU A 80 -17.10 1.86 0.02
CA GLU A 80 -15.84 1.16 -0.18
C GLU A 80 -15.19 1.53 -1.52
N LEU A 81 -15.99 1.73 -2.57
CA LEU A 81 -15.49 2.21 -3.85
C LEU A 81 -14.86 3.60 -3.71
N GLU A 82 -15.59 4.54 -3.09
CA GLU A 82 -15.10 5.89 -2.83
C GLU A 82 -13.81 5.89 -2.00
N ALA A 83 -13.77 5.10 -0.92
CA ALA A 83 -12.58 4.95 -0.09
C ALA A 83 -11.38 4.44 -0.89
N SER A 84 -11.59 3.45 -1.76
CA SER A 84 -10.58 2.86 -2.60
C SER A 84 -10.09 3.79 -3.71
N GLU A 85 -10.98 4.53 -4.37
CA GLU A 85 -10.62 5.53 -5.37
C GLU A 85 -9.85 6.70 -4.73
N THR A 86 -10.28 7.14 -3.56
CA THR A 86 -9.61 8.14 -2.75
C THR A 86 -8.17 7.73 -2.43
N GLU A 87 -7.99 6.51 -1.96
CA GLU A 87 -6.66 5.99 -1.61
C GLU A 87 -5.71 5.93 -2.82
N LEU A 88 -6.22 5.55 -3.99
CA LEU A 88 -5.43 5.47 -5.22
C LEU A 88 -5.21 6.84 -5.89
N SER A 89 -6.15 7.78 -5.72
CA SER A 89 -6.02 9.12 -6.34
C SER A 89 -4.88 9.95 -5.75
N GLY A 90 -4.33 9.55 -4.59
CA GLY A 90 -3.29 10.29 -3.89
C GLY A 90 -3.83 11.53 -3.16
N ASN A 91 -5.13 11.57 -2.87
CA ASN A 91 -5.74 12.60 -2.04
C ASN A 91 -7.00 12.04 -1.36
N PHE A 92 -7.37 12.63 -0.23
CA PHE A 92 -8.65 12.35 0.43
C PHE A 92 -9.33 13.66 0.84
N GLU A 93 -10.63 13.61 1.09
CA GLU A 93 -11.37 14.77 1.57
C GLU A 93 -11.56 14.72 3.09
N GLY A 94 -11.11 15.78 3.78
CA GLY A 94 -11.12 15.82 5.24
C GLY A 94 -10.43 17.03 5.83
N ILE A 95 -9.96 16.91 7.06
CA ILE A 95 -9.36 18.02 7.81
C ILE A 95 -7.84 18.16 7.64
N GLY A 96 -7.13 17.14 7.13
CA GLY A 96 -5.69 17.23 6.85
C GLY A 96 -4.79 17.11 8.07
N ILE A 97 -4.92 16.01 8.82
CA ILE A 97 -4.04 15.64 9.92
C ILE A 97 -3.62 14.17 9.84
N GLN A 98 -2.46 13.86 10.40
CA GLN A 98 -2.11 12.51 10.84
C GLN A 98 -2.25 12.44 12.36
N PHE A 99 -2.78 11.33 12.87
CA PHE A 99 -2.94 11.14 14.32
C PHE A 99 -2.76 9.67 14.72
N ASN A 100 -2.45 9.44 15.98
CA ASN A 100 -2.48 8.12 16.61
C ASN A 100 -3.38 8.13 17.86
N VAL A 101 -3.67 6.95 18.41
CA VAL A 101 -4.57 6.79 19.56
C VAL A 101 -3.88 6.00 20.69
N PRO A 102 -2.84 6.54 21.35
CA PRO A 102 -2.04 5.79 22.32
C PRO A 102 -2.77 5.49 23.64
N ASN A 103 -3.74 6.30 24.06
CA ASN A 103 -4.45 6.20 25.34
C ASN A 103 -5.92 6.57 25.18
N ASP A 104 -6.63 5.90 24.24
CA ASP A 104 -8.06 6.19 23.96
C ASP A 104 -8.33 7.67 23.64
N THR A 105 -7.34 8.36 23.09
CA THR A 105 -7.44 9.76 22.69
C THR A 105 -6.61 9.98 21.41
N ALA A 106 -7.22 10.56 20.39
CA ALA A 106 -6.53 10.91 19.15
C ALA A 106 -5.56 12.08 19.41
N ILE A 107 -4.25 11.84 19.18
CA ILE A 107 -3.20 12.85 19.29
C ILE A 107 -2.68 13.19 17.90
N VAL A 108 -2.71 14.45 17.53
CA VAL A 108 -2.21 14.95 16.25
C VAL A 108 -0.70 14.74 16.17
N LEU A 109 -0.25 13.91 15.23
CA LEU A 109 1.17 13.66 14.94
C LEU A 109 1.74 14.74 14.02
N SER A 110 0.98 15.08 12.98
CA SER A 110 1.33 16.15 12.07
C SER A 110 0.07 16.79 11.48
N VAL A 111 0.21 18.05 11.10
CA VAL A 111 -0.79 18.79 10.35
C VAL A 111 -0.26 18.96 8.94
N ILE A 112 -1.07 18.66 7.94
CA ILE A 112 -0.65 18.73 6.53
C ILE A 112 -0.41 20.20 6.16
N PRO A 113 0.79 20.56 5.68
CA PRO A 113 1.12 21.93 5.30
C PRO A 113 0.17 22.49 4.23
N GLY A 114 -0.32 23.71 4.43
CA GLY A 114 -1.30 24.35 3.55
C GLY A 114 -2.71 23.79 3.68
N GLY A 115 -2.92 22.77 4.51
CA GLY A 115 -4.19 22.08 4.71
C GLY A 115 -5.20 22.87 5.58
N PRO A 116 -6.45 22.39 5.65
CA PRO A 116 -7.51 23.08 6.40
C PRO A 116 -7.26 23.15 7.90
N SER A 117 -6.68 22.11 8.50
CA SER A 117 -6.35 22.10 9.94
C SER A 117 -5.26 23.09 10.30
N GLU A 118 -4.22 23.24 9.45
CA GLU A 118 -3.18 24.24 9.65
C GLU A 118 -3.77 25.65 9.59
N LYS A 119 -4.60 25.93 8.57
CA LYS A 119 -5.29 27.22 8.41
C LYS A 119 -6.21 27.55 9.59
N ALA A 120 -6.82 26.54 10.20
CA ALA A 120 -7.65 26.70 11.39
C ALA A 120 -6.82 26.89 12.68
N GLY A 121 -5.53 26.54 12.68
CA GLY A 121 -4.63 26.68 13.83
C GLY A 121 -4.47 25.42 14.69
N LEU A 122 -4.85 24.23 14.20
CA LEU A 122 -4.48 22.98 14.83
C LEU A 122 -2.96 22.81 14.81
N GLN A 123 -2.44 22.16 15.82
CA GLN A 123 -1.02 21.96 16.01
C GLN A 123 -0.70 20.50 16.33
N GLN A 124 0.50 20.11 16.00
CA GLN A 124 1.07 18.83 16.44
C GLN A 124 0.95 18.70 17.97
N GLY A 125 0.56 17.51 18.44
CA GLY A 125 0.34 17.19 19.85
C GLY A 125 -1.01 17.62 20.43
N ASP A 126 -1.90 18.26 19.65
CA ASP A 126 -3.27 18.49 20.08
C ASP A 126 -3.98 17.17 20.33
N ARG A 127 -4.72 17.10 21.43
CA ARG A 127 -5.56 15.94 21.76
C ARG A 127 -6.98 16.21 21.34
N ILE A 128 -7.46 15.48 20.35
CA ILE A 128 -8.85 15.63 19.89
C ILE A 128 -9.77 14.97 20.89
N ILE A 129 -10.58 15.75 21.57
CA ILE A 129 -11.50 15.29 22.60
C ILE A 129 -12.94 15.18 22.08
N ARG A 130 -13.31 16.00 21.08
CA ARG A 130 -14.65 16.04 20.51
C ARG A 130 -14.62 16.39 19.03
N VAL A 131 -15.52 15.77 18.26
CA VAL A 131 -15.81 16.13 16.86
C VAL A 131 -17.30 16.42 16.75
N ASP A 132 -17.66 17.63 16.34
CA ASP A 132 -19.00 18.21 16.39
C ASP A 132 -19.61 18.04 17.80
N SER A 133 -20.75 17.40 17.94
CA SER A 133 -21.41 17.14 19.23
C SER A 133 -20.91 15.86 19.92
N ARG A 134 -20.01 15.08 19.29
CA ARG A 134 -19.63 13.75 19.77
C ARG A 134 -18.29 13.76 20.50
N ASP A 135 -18.28 13.40 21.77
CA ASP A 135 -17.06 13.13 22.52
C ASP A 135 -16.43 11.83 22.01
N ILE A 136 -15.10 11.86 21.74
CA ILE A 136 -14.37 10.70 21.20
C ILE A 136 -13.25 10.21 22.12
N ALA A 137 -12.71 11.09 22.97
CA ALA A 137 -11.68 10.73 23.94
C ALA A 137 -12.27 10.03 25.17
N GLY A 138 -11.60 8.96 25.63
CA GLY A 138 -12.04 8.19 26.80
C GLY A 138 -13.30 7.34 26.57
N GLN A 139 -13.78 7.20 25.34
CA GLN A 139 -15.01 6.50 24.96
C GLN A 139 -14.76 5.14 24.32
N LYS A 140 -13.50 4.71 24.24
CA LYS A 140 -13.09 3.52 23.47
C LYS A 140 -13.54 3.58 22.01
N THR A 141 -13.59 4.77 21.44
CA THR A 141 -13.99 5.00 20.06
C THR A 141 -12.96 4.37 19.13
N PRO A 142 -13.35 3.43 18.23
CA PRO A 142 -12.41 2.85 17.26
C PRO A 142 -11.78 3.94 16.38
N GLN A 143 -10.50 3.78 16.05
CA GLN A 143 -9.76 4.75 15.22
C GLN A 143 -10.45 5.01 13.88
N ASP A 144 -10.98 3.98 13.20
CA ASP A 144 -11.72 4.13 11.94
C ASP A 144 -12.98 4.99 12.09
N SER A 145 -13.63 4.92 13.27
CA SER A 145 -14.78 5.78 13.56
C SER A 145 -14.34 7.24 13.76
N MET A 146 -13.20 7.48 14.40
CA MET A 146 -12.62 8.82 14.52
C MET A 146 -12.27 9.38 13.13
N VAL A 147 -11.65 8.56 12.27
CA VAL A 147 -11.34 8.94 10.88
C VAL A 147 -12.61 9.33 10.13
N ARG A 148 -13.68 8.52 10.20
CA ARG A 148 -14.97 8.80 9.51
C ARG A 148 -15.62 10.12 9.97
N LEU A 149 -15.50 10.48 11.25
CA LEU A 149 -16.04 11.75 11.76
C LEU A 149 -15.28 12.97 11.20
N MET A 150 -13.97 12.85 10.99
CA MET A 150 -13.12 13.94 10.50
C MET A 150 -13.07 14.04 8.97
N LYS A 151 -13.25 12.90 8.25
CA LYS A 151 -13.46 12.89 6.79
C LYS A 151 -14.83 13.44 6.41
N GLY A 152 -14.99 13.82 5.15
CA GLY A 152 -16.24 14.24 4.53
C GLY A 152 -16.01 15.18 3.36
N PRO A 153 -17.05 15.47 2.56
CA PRO A 153 -16.91 16.20 1.31
C PRO A 153 -16.24 17.58 1.47
N ALA A 154 -15.36 17.92 0.53
CA ALA A 154 -14.70 19.23 0.49
C ALA A 154 -15.74 20.36 0.52
N GLY A 155 -15.43 21.42 1.25
CA GLY A 155 -16.34 22.55 1.48
C GLY A 155 -17.33 22.39 2.63
N THR A 156 -17.49 21.16 3.19
CA THR A 156 -18.29 20.95 4.41
C THR A 156 -17.53 21.36 5.67
N LYS A 157 -18.23 21.75 6.71
CA LYS A 157 -17.63 22.17 7.99
C LYS A 157 -17.68 21.06 9.03
N VAL A 158 -16.70 21.05 9.91
CA VAL A 158 -16.65 20.22 11.12
C VAL A 158 -15.99 21.01 12.23
N THR A 159 -16.53 20.91 13.43
CA THR A 159 -15.94 21.52 14.63
C THR A 159 -15.12 20.46 15.37
N VAL A 160 -13.81 20.67 15.49
CA VAL A 160 -12.91 19.79 16.25
C VAL A 160 -12.49 20.51 17.52
N THR A 161 -12.82 19.93 18.69
CA THR A 161 -12.38 20.47 19.97
C THR A 161 -11.17 19.67 20.44
N VAL A 162 -10.09 20.36 20.73
CA VAL A 162 -8.86 19.76 21.25
C VAL A 162 -8.58 20.18 22.69
N ASP A 163 -7.83 19.35 23.39
CA ASP A 163 -7.14 19.73 24.62
C ASP A 163 -5.68 20.05 24.27
N ARG A 164 -5.29 21.28 24.45
CA ARG A 164 -3.93 21.80 24.27
C ARG A 164 -3.40 22.29 25.60
N ALA A 165 -2.56 21.51 26.25
CA ALA A 165 -1.96 21.82 27.56
C ALA A 165 -3.00 22.13 28.68
N GLY A 166 -4.15 21.44 28.66
CA GLY A 166 -5.24 21.62 29.62
C GLY A 166 -6.31 22.65 29.20
N GLU A 167 -6.10 23.36 28.11
CA GLU A 167 -7.06 24.29 27.52
C GLU A 167 -7.89 23.60 26.42
N LYS A 168 -9.22 23.73 26.51
CA LYS A 168 -10.15 23.19 25.50
C LYS A 168 -10.42 24.22 24.42
N ILE A 169 -9.92 23.99 23.21
CA ILE A 169 -10.00 24.93 22.10
C ILE A 169 -10.84 24.31 20.97
N PRO A 170 -11.97 24.92 20.59
CA PRO A 170 -12.73 24.51 19.41
C PRO A 170 -12.13 25.13 18.15
N PHE A 171 -12.06 24.35 17.06
CA PHE A 171 -11.65 24.77 15.74
C PHE A 171 -12.72 24.43 14.72
N ASP A 172 -13.24 25.44 14.03
CA ASP A 172 -14.15 25.25 12.89
C ASP A 172 -13.31 25.06 11.62
N ILE A 173 -13.34 23.86 11.07
CA ILE A 173 -12.52 23.46 9.95
C ILE A 173 -13.42 23.22 8.74
N THR A 174 -13.12 23.88 7.62
CA THR A 174 -13.74 23.56 6.35
C THR A 174 -12.93 22.46 5.68
N ARG A 175 -13.53 21.26 5.51
CA ARG A 175 -12.86 20.12 4.86
C ARG A 175 -12.41 20.47 3.45
N ASP A 176 -11.31 19.91 3.01
CA ASP A 176 -10.73 20.16 1.70
C ASP A 176 -10.09 18.87 1.15
N LYS A 177 -9.63 18.89 -0.10
CA LYS A 177 -8.82 17.83 -0.68
C LYS A 177 -7.42 17.87 -0.09
N ILE A 178 -7.04 16.79 0.56
CA ILE A 178 -5.79 16.64 1.28
C ILE A 178 -4.86 15.74 0.45
N PRO A 179 -3.70 16.21 -0.01
CA PRO A 179 -2.74 15.36 -0.70
C PRO A 179 -2.20 14.29 0.26
N VAL A 180 -2.13 13.06 -0.23
CA VAL A 180 -1.47 11.94 0.45
C VAL A 180 -0.15 11.69 -0.27
N HIS A 181 0.95 11.92 0.42
CA HIS A 181 2.26 11.58 -0.12
C HIS A 181 2.44 10.07 -0.13
N CYS A 182 2.99 9.56 -1.21
CA CYS A 182 3.33 8.15 -1.35
C CYS A 182 4.83 7.87 -1.13
N VAL A 183 5.66 8.91 -1.21
CA VAL A 183 7.07 8.86 -0.81
C VAL A 183 7.17 9.33 0.65
N ASP A 184 7.23 8.37 1.58
CA ASP A 184 7.27 8.65 3.02
C ASP A 184 8.63 9.17 3.48
N ALA A 185 9.70 8.74 2.83
CA ALA A 185 11.06 9.14 3.18
C ALA A 185 11.97 9.16 1.95
N ALA A 186 12.83 10.18 1.88
CA ALA A 186 13.86 10.31 0.84
C ALA A 186 15.07 11.08 1.39
N PHE A 187 16.19 10.38 1.62
CA PHE A 187 17.40 10.97 2.19
C PHE A 187 18.67 10.20 1.82
N MET A 188 19.82 10.84 1.99
CA MET A 188 21.13 10.18 1.86
C MET A 188 21.44 9.37 3.12
N LEU A 189 21.82 8.10 2.95
CA LEU A 189 22.33 7.22 4.01
C LEU A 189 23.81 7.50 4.32
N ASP A 190 24.54 7.82 3.25
CA ASP A 190 25.95 8.21 3.27
C ASP A 190 26.23 9.13 2.07
N SER A 191 27.49 9.38 1.74
CA SER A 191 27.86 10.30 0.66
C SER A 191 27.43 9.86 -0.75
N THR A 192 27.11 8.57 -0.94
CA THR A 192 26.81 7.98 -2.27
C THR A 192 25.52 7.21 -2.33
N THR A 193 25.00 6.76 -1.19
CA THR A 193 23.81 5.91 -1.10
C THR A 193 22.58 6.73 -0.70
N GLY A 194 21.60 6.81 -1.58
CA GLY A 194 20.28 7.37 -1.31
C GLY A 194 19.28 6.29 -0.91
N TYR A 195 18.29 6.66 -0.11
CA TYR A 195 17.17 5.82 0.29
C TYR A 195 15.87 6.52 -0.06
N ILE A 196 14.96 5.81 -0.74
CA ILE A 196 13.58 6.26 -1.01
C ILE A 196 12.63 5.15 -0.60
N ARG A 197 11.64 5.47 0.27
CA ARG A 197 10.54 4.58 0.61
C ARG A 197 9.26 5.00 -0.09
N LEU A 198 8.68 4.07 -0.84
CA LEU A 198 7.40 4.23 -1.52
C LEU A 198 6.36 3.30 -0.89
N THR A 199 5.28 3.86 -0.36
CA THR A 199 4.25 3.10 0.35
C THR A 199 3.11 2.65 -0.54
N LYS A 200 2.87 3.34 -1.67
CA LYS A 200 1.80 3.00 -2.62
C LYS A 200 2.05 3.59 -4.01
N PHE A 201 1.50 2.97 -5.05
CA PHE A 201 1.49 3.51 -6.40
C PHE A 201 0.20 4.32 -6.65
N THR A 202 0.23 5.60 -6.29
CA THR A 202 -0.85 6.58 -6.48
C THR A 202 -0.63 7.39 -7.75
N ARG A 203 -1.57 8.26 -8.13
CA ARG A 203 -1.41 9.15 -9.31
C ARG A 203 -0.25 10.12 -9.20
N THR A 204 0.22 10.43 -8.00
CA THR A 204 1.33 11.36 -7.75
C THR A 204 2.69 10.68 -7.64
N THR A 205 2.73 9.34 -7.68
CA THR A 205 3.94 8.56 -7.41
C THR A 205 5.13 8.96 -8.26
N TYR A 206 4.94 9.04 -9.57
CA TYR A 206 6.06 9.39 -10.45
C TYR A 206 6.61 10.79 -10.13
N SER A 207 5.75 11.78 -9.95
CA SER A 207 6.17 13.16 -9.67
C SER A 207 6.87 13.29 -8.31
N GLU A 208 6.40 12.58 -7.28
CA GLU A 208 7.04 12.57 -5.96
C GLU A 208 8.40 11.84 -5.99
N PHE A 209 8.42 10.65 -6.60
CA PHE A 209 9.63 9.86 -6.72
C PHE A 209 10.73 10.59 -7.50
N ILE A 210 10.42 11.13 -8.68
CA ILE A 210 11.44 11.78 -9.51
C ILE A 210 11.95 13.06 -8.84
N SER A 211 11.09 13.82 -8.16
CA SER A 211 11.49 14.98 -7.38
C SER A 211 12.47 14.60 -6.26
N ALA A 212 12.19 13.50 -5.55
CA ALA A 212 13.08 12.98 -4.51
C ALA A 212 14.41 12.48 -5.10
N ALA A 213 14.36 11.67 -6.17
CA ALA A 213 15.55 11.11 -6.80
C ALA A 213 16.50 12.19 -7.36
N ILE A 214 15.97 13.23 -8.00
CA ILE A 214 16.75 14.37 -8.49
C ILE A 214 17.46 15.10 -7.35
N LYS A 215 16.76 15.32 -6.22
CA LYS A 215 17.37 15.94 -5.03
C LYS A 215 18.52 15.10 -4.48
N LEU A 216 18.36 13.78 -4.41
CA LEU A 216 19.42 12.88 -3.93
C LEU A 216 20.58 12.81 -4.93
N LYS A 217 20.30 12.78 -6.23
CA LYS A 217 21.34 12.82 -7.29
C LYS A 217 22.18 14.10 -7.21
N ALA A 218 21.52 15.24 -6.93
CA ALA A 218 22.22 16.51 -6.71
C ALA A 218 23.10 16.53 -5.43
N GLN A 219 22.82 15.63 -4.46
CA GLN A 219 23.64 15.42 -3.25
C GLN A 219 24.76 14.38 -3.45
N GLY A 220 24.90 13.82 -4.66
CA GLY A 220 25.95 12.86 -4.99
C GLY A 220 25.51 11.39 -4.98
N MET A 221 24.21 11.09 -5.00
CA MET A 221 23.73 9.73 -5.04
C MET A 221 24.19 9.02 -6.32
N THR A 222 24.85 7.88 -6.14
CA THR A 222 25.25 6.93 -7.20
C THR A 222 24.65 5.55 -6.98
N HIS A 223 24.13 5.25 -5.79
CA HIS A 223 23.41 4.05 -5.46
C HIS A 223 22.07 4.41 -4.78
N LEU A 224 20.98 3.88 -5.30
CA LEU A 224 19.64 4.04 -4.73
C LEU A 224 19.17 2.73 -4.09
N ILE A 225 18.79 2.80 -2.82
CA ILE A 225 17.98 1.78 -2.14
C ILE A 225 16.53 2.21 -2.24
N PHE A 226 15.76 1.48 -3.06
CA PHE A 226 14.33 1.75 -3.27
C PHE A 226 13.49 0.74 -2.49
N ASP A 227 12.82 1.22 -1.42
CA ASP A 227 12.08 0.39 -0.49
C ASP A 227 10.59 0.29 -0.87
N LEU A 228 10.21 -0.90 -1.33
CA LEU A 228 8.83 -1.30 -1.68
C LEU A 228 8.23 -2.29 -0.68
N ARG A 229 8.84 -2.48 0.47
CA ARG A 229 8.27 -3.35 1.52
C ARG A 229 6.96 -2.78 2.02
N GLU A 230 6.00 -3.67 2.32
CA GLU A 230 4.62 -3.34 2.72
C GLU A 230 3.80 -2.57 1.66
N ASN A 231 4.34 -2.38 0.45
CA ASN A 231 3.66 -1.70 -0.65
C ASN A 231 2.81 -2.69 -1.46
N THR A 232 1.50 -2.63 -1.31
CA THR A 232 0.53 -3.51 -1.98
C THR A 232 0.27 -3.17 -3.46
N GLY A 233 1.01 -2.20 -4.02
CA GLY A 233 0.89 -1.77 -5.41
C GLY A 233 -0.01 -0.55 -5.61
N GLY A 234 -0.72 -0.51 -6.70
CA GLY A 234 -1.59 0.58 -7.12
C GLY A 234 -1.66 0.71 -8.64
N TYR A 235 -1.51 1.91 -9.16
CA TYR A 235 -1.59 2.15 -10.61
C TYR A 235 -0.41 1.56 -11.38
N LEU A 236 -0.72 0.78 -12.42
CA LEU A 236 0.28 0.13 -13.29
C LEU A 236 1.07 1.16 -14.11
N ASP A 237 0.41 2.22 -14.61
CA ASP A 237 1.05 3.29 -15.37
C ASP A 237 2.14 4.01 -14.55
N GLN A 238 1.96 4.13 -13.24
CA GLN A 238 2.96 4.70 -12.35
C GLN A 238 4.17 3.78 -12.18
N ALA A 239 3.95 2.47 -12.06
CA ALA A 239 5.04 1.50 -12.05
C ALA A 239 5.82 1.50 -13.37
N TYR A 240 5.11 1.58 -14.50
CA TYR A 240 5.74 1.71 -15.83
C TYR A 240 6.62 2.96 -15.91
N LEU A 241 6.12 4.13 -15.50
CA LEU A 241 6.88 5.38 -15.52
C LEU A 241 8.14 5.29 -14.65
N LEU A 242 8.05 4.67 -13.47
CA LEU A 242 9.21 4.46 -12.62
C LEU A 242 10.24 3.51 -13.26
N CYS A 243 9.78 2.39 -13.84
CA CYS A 243 10.67 1.45 -14.54
C CYS A 243 11.42 2.13 -15.68
N ASN A 244 10.72 3.00 -16.43
CA ASN A 244 11.28 3.72 -17.56
C ASN A 244 12.46 4.64 -17.19
N GLU A 245 12.53 5.11 -15.94
CA GLU A 245 13.67 5.91 -15.46
C GLU A 245 14.98 5.13 -15.39
N PHE A 246 14.92 3.80 -15.26
CA PHE A 246 16.09 2.94 -15.05
C PHE A 246 16.47 2.10 -16.26
N LEU A 247 15.55 1.86 -17.20
CA LEU A 247 15.71 0.90 -18.29
C LEU A 247 16.18 1.56 -19.58
N GLU A 248 16.87 0.78 -20.42
CA GLU A 248 17.29 1.21 -21.73
C GLU A 248 16.14 1.13 -22.75
N LYS A 249 16.27 1.87 -23.84
CA LYS A 249 15.26 1.86 -24.90
C LYS A 249 15.02 0.46 -25.44
N GLY A 250 13.78 0.02 -25.42
CA GLY A 250 13.33 -1.29 -25.91
C GLY A 250 13.44 -2.41 -24.88
N ASP A 251 13.97 -2.16 -23.69
CA ASP A 251 13.87 -3.11 -22.60
C ASP A 251 12.39 -3.25 -22.22
N LYS A 252 11.94 -4.49 -22.10
CA LYS A 252 10.56 -4.76 -21.71
C LYS A 252 10.35 -4.45 -20.24
N VAL A 253 9.24 -3.76 -19.92
CA VAL A 253 8.81 -3.53 -18.55
C VAL A 253 7.86 -4.64 -18.09
N VAL A 254 6.79 -4.85 -18.86
CA VAL A 254 5.73 -5.83 -18.54
C VAL A 254 4.91 -6.06 -19.80
N TYR A 255 4.29 -7.22 -19.94
CA TYR A 255 3.18 -7.37 -20.86
C TYR A 255 1.96 -7.95 -20.17
N MET A 256 0.79 -7.68 -20.74
CA MET A 256 -0.50 -8.11 -20.22
C MET A 256 -1.20 -8.94 -21.28
N GLU A 257 -1.88 -10.01 -20.86
CA GLU A 257 -2.65 -10.89 -21.74
C GLU A 257 -3.80 -11.55 -20.98
N GLY A 258 -4.93 -11.72 -21.65
CA GLY A 258 -6.10 -12.38 -21.10
C GLY A 258 -6.92 -13.09 -22.18
N LEU A 259 -7.86 -13.93 -21.77
CA LEU A 259 -8.71 -14.68 -22.72
C LEU A 259 -9.45 -13.77 -23.72
N HIS A 260 -9.89 -12.59 -23.25
CA HIS A 260 -10.64 -11.61 -24.05
C HIS A 260 -9.87 -10.28 -24.18
N ARG A 261 -8.59 -10.28 -23.85
CA ARG A 261 -7.66 -9.15 -23.97
C ARG A 261 -6.44 -9.61 -24.73
N SER A 262 -6.23 -9.04 -25.91
CA SER A 262 -5.01 -9.29 -26.69
C SER A 262 -3.79 -8.86 -25.91
N ARG A 263 -2.67 -9.50 -26.18
CA ARG A 263 -1.39 -9.13 -25.59
C ARG A 263 -1.07 -7.66 -25.86
N SER A 264 -0.67 -6.97 -24.81
CA SER A 264 -0.22 -5.58 -24.81
C SER A 264 1.12 -5.50 -24.10
N ASP A 265 2.14 -5.10 -24.84
CA ASP A 265 3.52 -4.96 -24.36
C ASP A 265 3.80 -3.50 -23.98
N LEU A 266 4.48 -3.30 -22.86
CA LEU A 266 5.01 -2.01 -22.42
C LEU A 266 6.53 -2.11 -22.37
N ASP A 267 7.19 -1.41 -23.28
CA ASP A 267 8.64 -1.35 -23.40
C ASP A 267 9.14 0.04 -22.99
N ALA A 268 10.34 0.13 -22.44
CA ALA A 268 10.95 1.38 -22.03
C ALA A 268 11.31 2.26 -23.26
N ASP A 269 11.12 3.57 -23.13
CA ASP A 269 11.43 4.54 -24.19
C ASP A 269 12.89 5.03 -24.18
N GLY A 270 13.64 4.70 -23.12
CA GLY A 270 15.05 5.00 -22.93
C GLY A 270 15.36 6.46 -22.57
N ARG A 271 14.34 7.26 -22.19
CA ARG A 271 14.51 8.67 -21.80
C ARG A 271 14.81 8.87 -20.32
N GLY A 272 14.78 7.79 -19.54
CA GLY A 272 14.98 7.82 -18.10
C GLY A 272 16.31 8.44 -17.67
N SER A 273 16.32 9.08 -16.52
CA SER A 273 17.43 9.86 -15.96
C SER A 273 18.25 9.13 -14.90
N LEU A 274 17.85 7.90 -14.54
CA LEU A 274 18.45 7.10 -13.47
C LEU A 274 19.12 5.82 -13.98
N LYS A 275 19.46 5.73 -15.25
CA LYS A 275 20.07 4.55 -15.87
C LYS A 275 21.48 4.26 -15.35
N ASP A 276 22.19 5.29 -14.95
CA ASP A 276 23.56 5.26 -14.40
C ASP A 276 23.62 5.00 -12.89
N ILE A 277 22.47 5.02 -12.21
CA ILE A 277 22.39 4.82 -10.75
C ILE A 277 22.35 3.32 -10.43
N GLN A 278 23.23 2.85 -9.54
CA GLN A 278 23.12 1.50 -8.97
C GLN A 278 21.81 1.36 -8.23
N LEU A 279 21.10 0.22 -8.35
CA LEU A 279 19.78 0.05 -7.80
C LEU A 279 19.67 -1.22 -6.95
N SER A 280 19.27 -1.07 -5.70
CA SER A 280 18.81 -2.15 -4.82
C SER A 280 17.33 -1.93 -4.50
N VAL A 281 16.49 -2.94 -4.76
CA VAL A 281 15.03 -2.87 -4.51
C VAL A 281 14.69 -3.76 -3.33
N LEU A 282 14.09 -3.18 -2.29
CA LEU A 282 13.67 -3.95 -1.13
C LEU A 282 12.23 -4.41 -1.31
N ILE A 283 11.99 -5.70 -1.11
CA ILE A 283 10.65 -6.30 -1.12
C ILE A 283 10.45 -7.21 0.09
N ASP A 284 9.19 -7.45 0.41
CA ASP A 284 8.76 -8.42 1.41
C ASP A 284 7.48 -9.16 0.98
N GLU A 285 6.97 -10.03 1.84
CA GLU A 285 5.77 -10.85 1.60
C GLU A 285 4.47 -10.06 1.36
N VAL A 286 4.47 -8.75 1.64
CA VAL A 286 3.33 -7.84 1.42
C VAL A 286 3.48 -7.07 0.11
N SER A 287 4.70 -6.92 -0.41
CA SER A 287 4.97 -6.26 -1.70
C SER A 287 4.19 -6.95 -2.83
N ALA A 288 3.28 -6.22 -3.49
CA ALA A 288 2.34 -6.84 -4.43
C ALA A 288 2.08 -5.98 -5.68
N SER A 289 1.58 -6.61 -6.76
CA SER A 289 1.04 -5.93 -7.96
C SER A 289 2.07 -4.99 -8.61
N SER A 290 1.84 -3.66 -8.61
CA SER A 290 2.75 -2.65 -9.20
C SER A 290 4.15 -2.68 -8.59
N SER A 291 4.29 -3.04 -7.30
CA SER A 291 5.60 -3.29 -6.67
C SER A 291 6.30 -4.49 -7.30
N GLU A 292 5.55 -5.53 -7.63
CA GLU A 292 6.08 -6.73 -8.29
C GLU A 292 6.38 -6.49 -9.77
N ILE A 293 5.62 -5.61 -10.45
CA ILE A 293 5.95 -5.16 -11.81
C ILE A 293 7.31 -4.47 -11.80
N PHE A 294 7.53 -3.53 -10.88
CA PHE A 294 8.80 -2.82 -10.77
C PHE A 294 9.95 -3.79 -10.44
N ALA A 295 9.80 -4.58 -9.37
CA ALA A 295 10.84 -5.53 -8.95
C ALA A 295 11.15 -6.57 -10.05
N GLY A 296 10.11 -7.12 -10.70
CA GLY A 296 10.26 -8.09 -11.79
C GLY A 296 10.90 -7.49 -13.04
N ALA A 297 10.56 -6.25 -13.38
CA ALA A 297 11.19 -5.54 -14.49
C ALA A 297 12.69 -5.29 -14.23
N MET A 298 13.05 -4.87 -13.02
CA MET A 298 14.46 -4.67 -12.63
C MET A 298 15.24 -5.99 -12.60
N GLN A 299 14.65 -7.05 -12.02
CA GLN A 299 15.30 -8.36 -11.92
C GLN A 299 15.51 -9.01 -13.28
N ASP A 300 14.48 -9.05 -14.13
CA ASP A 300 14.52 -9.80 -15.39
C ASP A 300 15.35 -9.09 -16.46
N ASN A 301 15.49 -7.75 -16.39
CA ASN A 301 16.41 -6.99 -17.23
C ASN A 301 17.84 -6.93 -16.65
N ASP A 302 18.10 -7.57 -15.51
CA ASP A 302 19.39 -7.52 -14.81
C ASP A 302 19.83 -6.06 -14.51
N ARG A 303 18.84 -5.20 -14.15
CA ARG A 303 19.06 -3.77 -13.93
C ARG A 303 19.27 -3.40 -12.48
N GLY A 304 18.81 -4.21 -11.57
CA GLY A 304 18.92 -3.98 -10.13
C GLY A 304 18.86 -5.25 -9.32
N VAL A 305 19.37 -5.19 -8.09
CA VAL A 305 19.36 -6.30 -7.13
C VAL A 305 18.07 -6.27 -6.33
N ILE A 306 17.38 -7.38 -6.25
CA ILE A 306 16.19 -7.53 -5.42
C ILE A 306 16.60 -8.13 -4.07
N VAL A 307 16.35 -7.40 -2.99
CA VAL A 307 16.80 -7.76 -1.63
C VAL A 307 15.62 -7.90 -0.69
N GLY A 308 15.61 -8.93 0.15
CA GLY A 308 14.58 -9.12 1.17
C GLY A 308 13.92 -10.49 1.15
N ARG A 309 12.60 -10.54 1.09
CA ARG A 309 11.81 -11.78 1.09
C ARG A 309 10.89 -11.86 -0.12
N ARG A 310 10.47 -13.07 -0.46
CA ARG A 310 9.60 -13.32 -1.61
C ARG A 310 8.32 -12.52 -1.52
N SER A 311 7.96 -11.83 -2.61
CA SER A 311 6.78 -10.98 -2.70
C SER A 311 5.46 -11.76 -2.63
N PHE A 312 4.34 -11.05 -2.65
CA PHE A 312 3.00 -11.61 -2.45
C PHE A 312 2.57 -12.58 -3.55
N GLY A 313 2.82 -12.26 -4.81
CA GLY A 313 2.40 -13.05 -5.96
C GLY A 313 1.02 -12.64 -6.51
N LYS A 314 0.81 -11.34 -6.78
CA LYS A 314 -0.40 -10.82 -7.45
C LYS A 314 -0.07 -10.38 -8.87
N GLY A 315 -0.22 -11.28 -9.84
CA GLY A 315 0.04 -11.08 -11.26
C GLY A 315 -1.21 -10.77 -12.09
N LEU A 316 -2.14 -9.94 -11.58
CA LEU A 316 -3.45 -9.70 -12.15
C LEU A 316 -3.64 -8.25 -12.58
N VAL A 317 -4.31 -8.07 -13.71
CA VAL A 317 -4.82 -6.78 -14.19
C VAL A 317 -6.31 -6.70 -13.92
N GLN A 318 -6.73 -5.67 -13.21
CA GLN A 318 -8.11 -5.44 -12.82
C GLN A 318 -8.64 -4.16 -13.47
N GLU A 319 -9.87 -4.20 -13.98
CA GLU A 319 -10.58 -3.04 -14.50
C GLU A 319 -11.77 -2.71 -13.59
N PRO A 320 -12.01 -1.42 -13.29
CA PRO A 320 -13.20 -1.00 -12.56
C PRO A 320 -14.40 -0.95 -13.49
N ILE A 321 -15.56 -1.38 -12.98
CA ILE A 321 -16.87 -1.22 -13.60
C ILE A 321 -17.74 -0.48 -12.57
N ASN A 322 -18.05 0.78 -12.83
CA ASN A 322 -18.80 1.62 -11.90
C ASN A 322 -20.30 1.62 -12.28
N PHE A 323 -21.17 1.53 -11.28
CA PHE A 323 -22.62 1.56 -11.44
C PHE A 323 -23.20 2.94 -11.07
N THR A 324 -24.39 3.21 -11.54
CA THR A 324 -25.08 4.51 -11.34
C THR A 324 -25.52 4.75 -9.90
N ASP A 325 -25.59 3.70 -9.07
CA ASP A 325 -25.90 3.79 -7.65
C ASP A 325 -24.66 4.12 -6.77
N GLY A 326 -23.50 4.33 -7.42
CA GLY A 326 -22.22 4.62 -6.76
C GLY A 326 -21.44 3.39 -6.33
N SER A 327 -21.97 2.17 -6.51
CA SER A 327 -21.24 0.93 -6.30
C SER A 327 -20.37 0.57 -7.52
N GLY A 328 -19.48 -0.40 -7.38
CA GLY A 328 -18.65 -0.85 -8.48
C GLY A 328 -18.16 -2.28 -8.34
N VAL A 329 -17.55 -2.78 -9.40
CA VAL A 329 -16.86 -4.06 -9.43
C VAL A 329 -15.44 -3.84 -9.91
N ARG A 330 -14.47 -4.43 -9.24
CA ARG A 330 -13.13 -4.66 -9.79
C ARG A 330 -13.11 -6.06 -10.36
N LEU A 331 -12.96 -6.16 -11.68
CA LEU A 331 -12.95 -7.44 -12.38
C LEU A 331 -11.55 -7.74 -12.89
N THR A 332 -11.03 -8.92 -12.62
CA THR A 332 -9.80 -9.44 -13.22
C THR A 332 -10.04 -9.73 -14.70
N VAL A 333 -9.33 -9.04 -15.58
CA VAL A 333 -9.51 -9.12 -17.05
C VAL A 333 -8.29 -9.70 -17.77
N ALA A 334 -7.11 -9.66 -17.15
CA ALA A 334 -5.87 -10.19 -17.70
C ALA A 334 -4.89 -10.59 -16.59
N ARG A 335 -3.82 -11.29 -16.98
CA ARG A 335 -2.61 -11.46 -16.18
C ARG A 335 -1.53 -10.55 -16.71
N PHE A 336 -0.59 -10.16 -15.86
CA PHE A 336 0.63 -9.55 -16.32
C PHE A 336 1.81 -10.52 -16.19
N TYR A 337 2.79 -10.30 -17.03
CA TYR A 337 3.98 -11.11 -17.18
C TYR A 337 5.21 -10.20 -17.15
N THR A 338 6.24 -10.63 -16.46
CA THR A 338 7.50 -9.92 -16.38
C THR A 338 8.29 -10.02 -17.69
N PRO A 339 9.40 -9.29 -17.88
CA PRO A 339 10.19 -9.33 -19.12
C PRO A 339 10.62 -10.73 -19.56
N SER A 340 10.93 -11.62 -18.64
CA SER A 340 11.30 -13.02 -18.95
C SER A 340 10.11 -13.88 -19.42
N GLY A 341 8.89 -13.36 -19.33
CA GLY A 341 7.66 -14.08 -19.73
C GLY A 341 6.98 -14.86 -18.61
N ARG A 342 7.49 -14.80 -17.38
CA ARG A 342 6.86 -15.48 -16.24
C ARG A 342 5.65 -14.75 -15.73
N CYS A 343 4.59 -15.50 -15.42
CA CYS A 343 3.48 -15.04 -14.62
C CYS A 343 3.81 -15.26 -13.14
N ILE A 344 3.73 -14.21 -12.34
CA ILE A 344 4.05 -14.29 -10.91
C ILE A 344 2.84 -14.61 -10.03
N GLN A 345 1.64 -14.75 -10.63
CA GLN A 345 0.42 -15.02 -9.89
C GLN A 345 0.52 -16.33 -9.12
N LYS A 346 0.39 -16.26 -7.80
CA LYS A 346 0.32 -17.46 -6.96
C LYS A 346 -0.97 -18.25 -7.23
N PRO A 347 -0.95 -19.58 -7.10
CA PRO A 347 -2.13 -20.41 -7.32
C PRO A 347 -3.29 -20.04 -6.39
N TYR A 348 -4.52 -20.11 -6.90
CA TYR A 348 -5.72 -19.99 -6.08
C TYR A 348 -5.93 -21.29 -5.28
N SER A 349 -6.10 -21.14 -3.98
CA SER A 349 -6.38 -22.26 -3.07
C SER A 349 -7.40 -21.82 -2.03
N ASP A 350 -7.99 -22.76 -1.32
CA ASP A 350 -8.89 -22.48 -0.20
C ASP A 350 -8.18 -21.72 0.94
N HIS A 351 -6.86 -21.76 0.96
CA HIS A 351 -5.98 -21.08 1.92
C HIS A 351 -5.34 -19.80 1.38
N TYR A 352 -5.81 -19.28 0.25
CA TYR A 352 -5.22 -18.10 -0.42
C TYR A 352 -5.01 -16.91 0.51
N ALA A 353 -5.99 -16.62 1.36
CA ALA A 353 -5.93 -15.52 2.32
C ALA A 353 -4.92 -15.77 3.47
N TYR A 354 -4.61 -17.02 3.75
CA TYR A 354 -3.69 -17.43 4.82
C TYR A 354 -2.28 -17.75 4.33
N ASP A 355 -1.97 -17.55 3.05
CA ASP A 355 -0.69 -17.91 2.43
C ASP A 355 0.52 -17.32 3.18
N ILE A 356 0.46 -16.06 3.64
CA ILE A 356 1.56 -15.46 4.41
C ILE A 356 1.77 -16.19 5.73
N TYR A 357 0.69 -16.58 6.41
CA TYR A 357 0.78 -17.36 7.64
C TYR A 357 1.36 -18.76 7.39
N GLU A 358 0.96 -19.41 6.30
CA GLU A 358 1.54 -20.69 5.90
C GLU A 358 3.02 -20.58 5.52
N ARG A 359 3.44 -19.50 4.84
CA ARG A 359 4.85 -19.21 4.58
C ARG A 359 5.64 -19.05 5.88
N TYR A 360 5.07 -18.34 6.86
CA TYR A 360 5.69 -18.19 8.18
C TYR A 360 5.84 -19.57 8.88
N THR A 361 4.77 -20.35 8.95
CA THR A 361 4.77 -21.63 9.68
C THR A 361 5.69 -22.68 9.07
N ARG A 362 5.91 -22.64 7.75
CA ARG A 362 6.89 -23.53 7.07
C ARG A 362 8.33 -22.99 7.06
N GLY A 363 8.59 -21.85 7.71
CA GLY A 363 9.92 -21.28 7.87
C GLY A 363 10.41 -20.45 6.67
N GLU A 364 9.57 -20.16 5.67
CA GLU A 364 9.97 -19.42 4.47
C GLU A 364 10.41 -17.99 4.75
N LEU A 365 9.86 -17.37 5.80
CA LEU A 365 10.25 -16.00 6.14
C LEU A 365 11.59 -15.93 6.90
N THR A 366 12.11 -17.09 7.35
CA THR A 366 13.34 -17.18 8.16
C THR A 366 14.47 -17.96 7.48
N SER A 367 14.19 -18.70 6.40
CA SER A 367 15.20 -19.48 5.67
C SER A 367 14.92 -19.48 4.17
N ALA A 368 15.95 -19.17 3.38
CA ALA A 368 15.91 -19.24 1.92
C ALA A 368 15.60 -20.65 1.41
N ASP A 369 16.12 -21.70 2.07
CA ASP A 369 15.91 -23.09 1.66
C ASP A 369 14.45 -23.55 1.80
N SER A 370 13.65 -22.81 2.56
CA SER A 370 12.22 -23.07 2.73
C SER A 370 11.34 -22.42 1.66
N ILE A 371 11.92 -21.62 0.76
CA ILE A 371 11.18 -20.99 -0.34
C ILE A 371 10.77 -22.07 -1.34
N LYS A 372 9.47 -22.26 -1.48
CA LYS A 372 8.93 -23.17 -2.51
C LYS A 372 8.80 -22.41 -3.82
N VAL A 373 9.55 -22.84 -4.83
CA VAL A 373 9.45 -22.36 -6.21
C VAL A 373 8.82 -23.43 -7.10
N ASN A 374 8.12 -23.01 -8.13
CA ASN A 374 7.62 -23.93 -9.15
C ASN A 374 8.76 -24.25 -10.13
N THR A 375 9.35 -25.43 -9.96
CA THR A 375 10.47 -25.89 -10.80
C THR A 375 10.06 -26.25 -12.24
N ASP A 376 8.76 -26.34 -12.53
CA ASP A 376 8.25 -26.57 -13.88
C ASP A 376 8.10 -25.25 -14.67
N GLU A 377 8.14 -24.11 -13.97
CA GLU A 377 8.03 -22.77 -14.55
C GLU A 377 9.36 -22.00 -14.39
N VAL A 378 10.39 -22.47 -15.11
CA VAL A 378 11.71 -21.84 -15.12
C VAL A 378 11.84 -20.87 -16.29
N TYR A 379 12.26 -19.66 -15.99
CA TYR A 379 12.53 -18.60 -16.96
C TYR A 379 13.93 -18.05 -16.75
N TYR A 380 14.39 -17.18 -17.64
CA TYR A 380 15.73 -16.64 -17.61
C TYR A 380 15.70 -15.11 -17.75
N THR A 381 16.52 -14.43 -16.97
CA THR A 381 16.76 -12.99 -17.09
C THR A 381 17.53 -12.69 -18.39
N LYS A 382 17.74 -11.42 -18.68
CA LYS A 382 18.48 -10.96 -19.87
C LYS A 382 19.92 -11.53 -19.92
N SER A 383 20.59 -11.70 -18.77
CA SER A 383 21.93 -12.31 -18.66
C SER A 383 21.92 -13.84 -18.51
N GLY A 384 20.74 -14.47 -18.44
CA GLY A 384 20.60 -15.93 -18.34
C GLY A 384 20.54 -16.47 -16.91
N ARG A 385 20.31 -15.65 -15.89
CA ARG A 385 20.02 -16.10 -14.52
C ARG A 385 18.64 -16.77 -14.45
N ARG A 386 18.51 -17.83 -13.64
CA ARG A 386 17.22 -18.50 -13.46
C ARG A 386 16.30 -17.70 -12.56
N VAL A 387 15.05 -17.59 -12.99
CA VAL A 387 13.94 -17.02 -12.22
C VAL A 387 12.71 -17.91 -12.37
N TYR A 388 11.75 -17.82 -11.45
CA TYR A 388 10.62 -18.73 -11.37
C TYR A 388 9.30 -18.00 -11.47
N GLY A 389 8.30 -18.65 -12.08
CA GLY A 389 6.92 -18.20 -12.13
C GLY A 389 6.05 -18.74 -11.00
N GLY A 390 4.77 -18.33 -10.99
CA GLY A 390 3.72 -18.97 -10.17
C GLY A 390 3.75 -18.68 -8.68
N GLY A 391 4.48 -17.67 -8.19
CA GLY A 391 4.57 -17.49 -6.74
C GLY A 391 5.19 -16.19 -6.24
N GLY A 392 5.10 -15.09 -6.99
CA GLY A 392 5.72 -13.81 -6.65
C GLY A 392 7.18 -13.70 -7.12
N ILE A 393 7.82 -12.61 -6.77
CA ILE A 393 9.24 -12.34 -7.05
C ILE A 393 10.09 -12.91 -5.92
N VAL A 394 10.95 -13.88 -6.23
CA VAL A 394 11.96 -14.37 -5.30
C VAL A 394 13.14 -13.39 -5.32
N PRO A 395 13.59 -12.89 -4.16
CA PRO A 395 14.70 -11.94 -4.14
C PRO A 395 16.02 -12.60 -4.59
N ASP A 396 16.92 -11.78 -5.17
CA ASP A 396 18.29 -12.20 -5.50
C ASP A 396 19.12 -12.42 -4.24
N VAL A 397 18.85 -11.58 -3.22
CA VAL A 397 19.49 -11.65 -1.91
C VAL A 397 18.42 -11.79 -0.83
N PHE A 398 18.32 -12.99 -0.28
CA PHE A 398 17.37 -13.27 0.80
C PHE A 398 17.86 -12.70 2.13
N VAL A 399 16.98 -11.94 2.80
CA VAL A 399 17.21 -11.46 4.16
C VAL A 399 16.10 -12.01 5.07
N PRO A 400 16.43 -12.87 6.04
CA PRO A 400 15.42 -13.47 6.91
C PRO A 400 14.72 -12.44 7.81
N MET A 401 13.47 -12.74 8.16
CA MET A 401 12.77 -12.03 9.22
C MET A 401 13.55 -12.19 10.52
N ASP A 402 13.81 -11.07 11.19
CA ASP A 402 14.52 -11.10 12.47
C ASP A 402 13.58 -11.57 13.60
N THR A 403 13.74 -12.82 14.01
CA THR A 403 13.01 -13.44 15.12
C THR A 403 13.80 -13.43 16.44
N THR A 404 15.03 -12.91 16.44
CA THR A 404 15.92 -12.94 17.61
C THR A 404 15.60 -11.82 18.60
N ARG A 405 14.94 -10.74 18.14
CA ARG A 405 14.57 -9.57 18.94
C ARG A 405 13.27 -9.82 19.70
N ALA A 406 13.29 -10.73 20.67
CA ALA A 406 12.08 -11.21 21.33
C ALA A 406 12.24 -11.32 22.85
N SER A 407 13.00 -10.41 23.50
CA SER A 407 13.06 -10.39 24.95
C SER A 407 11.66 -10.19 25.54
N ASN A 408 11.40 -10.73 26.73
CA ASN A 408 10.09 -10.59 27.38
C ASN A 408 9.77 -9.11 27.62
N PHE A 409 10.73 -8.32 28.04
CA PHE A 409 10.56 -6.89 28.21
C PHE A 409 10.12 -6.18 26.91
N TYR A 410 10.76 -6.48 25.79
CA TYR A 410 10.38 -5.92 24.47
C TYR A 410 8.95 -6.31 24.09
N ILE A 411 8.60 -7.60 24.22
CA ILE A 411 7.27 -8.09 23.89
C ILE A 411 6.20 -7.39 24.74
N GLN A 412 6.42 -7.26 26.06
CA GLN A 412 5.47 -6.62 26.96
C GLN A 412 5.35 -5.12 26.68
N CYS A 413 6.45 -4.43 26.36
CA CYS A 413 6.44 -3.04 25.94
C CYS A 413 5.63 -2.82 24.68
N ASN A 414 5.78 -3.68 23.67
CA ASN A 414 5.02 -3.61 22.42
C ASN A 414 3.53 -3.91 22.64
N LYS A 415 3.19 -4.97 23.37
CA LYS A 415 1.78 -5.31 23.71
C LYS A 415 1.05 -4.16 24.39
N LYS A 416 1.74 -3.38 25.21
CA LYS A 416 1.17 -2.22 25.92
C LYS A 416 1.42 -0.89 25.18
N ALA A 417 1.99 -0.89 23.97
CA ALA A 417 2.36 0.30 23.20
C ALA A 417 3.18 1.33 24.02
N VAL A 418 4.13 0.86 24.85
CA VAL A 418 4.86 1.70 25.80
C VAL A 418 5.75 2.70 25.08
N ALA A 419 6.43 2.29 24.00
CA ALA A 419 7.29 3.17 23.20
C ALA A 419 6.49 4.34 22.58
N MET A 420 5.31 4.07 22.02
CA MET A 420 4.44 5.10 21.44
C MET A 420 3.93 6.09 22.50
N ARG A 421 3.51 5.59 23.68
CA ARG A 421 3.08 6.44 24.79
C ARG A 421 4.21 7.27 25.38
N PHE A 422 5.41 6.68 25.45
CA PHE A 422 6.59 7.40 25.88
C PHE A 422 6.93 8.53 24.91
N ALA A 423 6.94 8.27 23.60
CA ALA A 423 7.21 9.29 22.59
C ALA A 423 6.21 10.47 22.69
N SER A 424 4.93 10.19 22.90
CA SER A 424 3.92 11.22 23.15
C SER A 424 4.20 12.02 24.43
N ALA A 425 4.61 11.36 25.53
CA ALA A 425 4.94 12.03 26.79
C ALA A 425 6.22 12.87 26.69
N VAL A 426 7.20 12.42 25.90
CA VAL A 426 8.41 13.20 25.58
C VAL A 426 8.03 14.45 24.80
N PHE A 427 7.19 14.31 23.78
CA PHE A 427 6.72 15.46 23.00
C PHE A 427 5.96 16.46 23.86
N ASP A 428 5.06 16.02 24.72
CA ASP A 428 4.34 16.92 25.65
C ASP A 428 5.30 17.75 26.52
N ARG A 429 6.37 17.11 26.99
CA ARG A 429 7.35 17.74 27.88
C ARG A 429 8.30 18.69 27.16
N TYR A 430 8.71 18.34 25.93
CA TYR A 430 9.76 19.03 25.20
C TYR A 430 9.27 19.62 23.87
N ARG A 431 7.97 19.91 23.75
CA ARG A 431 7.32 20.40 22.53
C ARG A 431 8.08 21.57 21.89
N SER A 432 8.43 22.57 22.68
CA SER A 432 9.11 23.78 22.19
C SER A 432 10.50 23.49 21.64
N GLU A 433 11.20 22.49 22.17
CA GLU A 433 12.52 22.10 21.70
C GLU A 433 12.42 21.27 20.42
N LEU A 434 11.62 20.18 20.45
CA LEU A 434 11.45 19.29 19.30
C LEU A 434 10.90 20.01 18.06
N SER A 435 9.97 20.96 18.24
CA SER A 435 9.41 21.73 17.15
C SER A 435 10.37 22.73 16.49
N GLN A 436 11.56 22.96 17.06
CA GLN A 436 12.60 23.81 16.48
C GLN A 436 13.71 23.00 15.76
N ILE A 437 13.71 21.66 15.90
CA ILE A 437 14.73 20.82 15.28
C ILE A 437 14.44 20.63 13.80
N GLU A 438 15.33 21.14 12.94
CA GLU A 438 15.17 21.14 11.48
C GLU A 438 16.14 20.20 10.74
N ASP A 439 17.17 19.70 11.43
CA ASP A 439 18.15 18.80 10.85
C ASP A 439 18.43 17.58 11.73
N PHE A 440 18.92 16.52 11.08
CA PHE A 440 19.11 15.22 11.74
C PHE A 440 20.23 15.20 12.77
N ALA A 441 21.30 15.96 12.55
CA ALA A 441 22.43 16.02 13.51
C ALA A 441 22.01 16.71 14.82
N SER A 442 21.23 17.78 14.71
CA SER A 442 20.62 18.47 15.86
C SER A 442 19.66 17.54 16.61
N LEU A 443 18.88 16.72 15.90
CA LEU A 443 17.99 15.74 16.51
C LEU A 443 18.76 14.68 17.31
N GLN A 444 19.80 14.11 16.73
CA GLN A 444 20.65 13.13 17.42
C GLN A 444 21.30 13.74 18.68
N SER A 445 21.90 14.91 18.55
CA SER A 445 22.53 15.61 19.68
C SER A 445 21.50 15.90 20.78
N TRP A 446 20.30 16.27 20.44
CA TRP A 446 19.20 16.50 21.39
C TRP A 446 18.83 15.20 22.12
N MET A 447 18.67 14.07 21.41
CA MET A 447 18.34 12.76 21.99
C MET A 447 19.43 12.29 22.97
N ASP A 448 20.72 12.43 22.60
CA ASP A 448 21.85 12.04 23.42
C ASP A 448 21.92 12.89 24.71
N SER A 449 21.73 14.21 24.59
CA SER A 449 21.75 15.13 25.74
C SER A 449 20.62 14.84 26.75
N HIS A 450 19.48 14.35 26.27
CA HIS A 450 18.30 14.04 27.09
C HIS A 450 18.29 12.60 27.64
N LYS A 451 19.29 11.77 27.30
CA LYS A 451 19.41 10.39 27.80
C LYS A 451 18.11 9.61 27.67
N MET A 452 17.63 9.48 26.45
CA MET A 452 16.31 8.89 26.13
C MET A 452 16.15 7.47 26.68
N ASP A 453 17.23 6.68 26.72
CA ASP A 453 17.28 5.34 27.30
C ASP A 453 16.84 5.31 28.78
N GLN A 454 17.47 6.20 29.59
CA GLN A 454 17.15 6.30 31.03
C GLN A 454 15.72 6.80 31.26
N GLN A 455 15.28 7.78 30.46
CA GLN A 455 13.91 8.28 30.54
C GLN A 455 12.91 7.20 30.16
N PHE A 456 13.19 6.41 29.11
CA PHE A 456 12.34 5.31 28.67
C PHE A 456 12.20 4.23 29.74
N LEU A 457 13.31 3.74 30.33
CA LEU A 457 13.30 2.77 31.42
C LEU A 457 12.49 3.26 32.61
N LYS A 458 12.67 4.52 33.01
CA LYS A 458 11.91 5.13 34.11
C LYS A 458 10.40 5.19 33.78
N TYR A 459 10.05 5.47 32.51
CA TYR A 459 8.68 5.50 32.06
C TYR A 459 8.06 4.09 32.04
N ALA A 460 8.76 3.09 31.51
CA ALA A 460 8.33 1.70 31.47
C ALA A 460 8.10 1.14 32.90
N ALA A 461 9.01 1.48 33.84
CA ALA A 461 8.87 1.08 35.24
C ALA A 461 7.60 1.64 35.88
N LYS A 462 7.18 2.86 35.56
CA LYS A 462 5.88 3.42 36.01
C LYS A 462 4.68 2.69 35.44
N GLN A 463 4.84 2.00 34.30
CA GLN A 463 3.82 1.13 33.70
C GLN A 463 3.87 -0.33 34.24
N GLY A 464 4.68 -0.56 35.27
CA GLY A 464 4.87 -1.88 35.87
C GLY A 464 5.75 -2.83 35.05
N LEU A 465 6.57 -2.30 34.12
CA LEU A 465 7.48 -3.08 33.29
C LEU A 465 8.93 -2.74 33.61
N LYS A 466 9.71 -3.78 33.91
CA LYS A 466 11.15 -3.67 34.15
C LYS A 466 11.83 -4.81 33.41
N PRO A 467 13.00 -4.57 32.78
CA PRO A 467 13.79 -5.66 32.24
C PRO A 467 14.37 -6.50 33.37
N GLU A 468 14.55 -7.81 33.11
CA GLU A 468 15.31 -8.68 34.01
C GLU A 468 16.80 -8.28 34.03
N PRO A 469 17.57 -8.70 35.03
CA PRO A 469 19.02 -8.42 35.10
C PRO A 469 19.73 -8.92 33.81
N GLY A 470 20.44 -8.02 33.13
CA GLY A 470 21.14 -8.32 31.87
C GLY A 470 20.30 -8.24 30.59
N GLU A 471 18.94 -8.22 30.71
CA GLU A 471 18.03 -8.18 29.55
C GLU A 471 18.10 -6.83 28.81
N TRP A 472 18.37 -5.73 29.52
CA TRP A 472 18.39 -4.40 28.90
C TRP A 472 19.58 -4.18 27.97
N GLU A 473 20.72 -4.73 28.26
CA GLU A 473 21.94 -4.61 27.48
C GLU A 473 21.75 -5.12 26.06
N GLU A 474 21.01 -6.23 25.90
CA GLU A 474 20.65 -6.77 24.61
C GLU A 474 19.47 -6.01 23.99
N THR A 475 18.39 -5.85 24.76
CA THR A 475 17.13 -5.26 24.31
C THR A 475 17.31 -3.82 23.84
N SER A 476 18.17 -3.02 24.49
CA SER A 476 18.39 -1.62 24.15
C SER A 476 18.87 -1.42 22.71
N SER A 477 19.65 -2.37 22.17
CA SER A 477 20.21 -2.29 20.82
C SER A 477 19.16 -2.17 19.71
N TYR A 478 17.97 -2.74 19.90
CA TYR A 478 16.86 -2.69 18.96
C TYR A 478 15.64 -1.92 19.48
N MET A 479 15.47 -1.80 20.80
CA MET A 479 14.38 -1.04 21.41
C MET A 479 14.60 0.46 21.29
N MET A 480 15.82 0.95 21.53
CA MET A 480 16.09 2.38 21.49
C MET A 480 16.00 3.00 20.09
N PRO A 481 16.44 2.36 19.00
CA PRO A 481 16.13 2.84 17.65
C PRO A 481 14.62 3.02 17.40
N GLN A 482 13.78 2.07 17.86
CA GLN A 482 12.32 2.19 17.77
C GLN A 482 11.79 3.39 18.59
N VAL A 483 12.22 3.52 19.82
CA VAL A 483 11.83 4.62 20.72
C VAL A 483 12.25 5.97 20.13
N ASN A 484 13.50 6.07 19.70
CA ASN A 484 14.04 7.30 19.12
C ASN A 484 13.34 7.66 17.80
N ALA A 485 13.02 6.68 16.95
CA ALA A 485 12.26 6.89 15.72
C ALA A 485 10.87 7.49 16.03
N LEU A 486 10.16 6.93 17.01
CA LEU A 486 8.86 7.43 17.43
C LEU A 486 8.93 8.84 18.03
N VAL A 487 9.99 9.17 18.79
CA VAL A 487 10.24 10.53 19.31
C VAL A 487 10.62 11.48 18.17
N GLY A 488 11.52 11.06 17.27
CA GLY A 488 12.00 11.85 16.14
C GLY A 488 10.90 12.29 15.20
N ARG A 489 9.85 11.48 15.04
CA ARG A 489 8.66 11.81 14.25
C ARG A 489 7.99 13.12 14.68
N TYR A 490 8.15 13.51 15.93
CA TYR A 490 7.62 14.78 16.46
C TYR A 490 8.53 16.00 16.19
N SER A 491 9.70 15.84 15.58
CA SER A 491 10.50 16.97 15.06
C SER A 491 9.92 17.48 13.73
N LYS A 492 10.46 18.59 13.21
CA LYS A 492 10.10 19.09 11.87
C LYS A 492 10.47 18.12 10.73
N LEU A 493 11.36 17.18 10.98
CA LEU A 493 11.74 16.15 10.00
C LEU A 493 10.67 15.07 9.81
N GLY A 494 9.74 14.90 10.76
CA GLY A 494 8.60 14.00 10.65
C GLY A 494 8.98 12.55 10.30
N GLU A 495 8.41 12.01 9.22
CA GLU A 495 8.66 10.65 8.76
C GLU A 495 10.12 10.42 8.34
N GLU A 496 10.81 11.42 7.81
CA GLU A 496 12.25 11.28 7.51
C GLU A 496 13.06 10.94 8.75
N ALA A 497 12.82 11.63 9.87
CA ALA A 497 13.50 11.33 11.14
C ALA A 497 13.16 9.91 11.63
N PHE A 498 11.88 9.52 11.50
CA PHE A 498 11.46 8.18 11.88
C PHE A 498 12.25 7.11 11.11
N TYR A 499 12.28 7.19 9.79
CA TYR A 499 12.97 6.18 8.99
C TYR A 499 14.49 6.23 9.17
N ARG A 500 15.11 7.42 9.24
CA ARG A 500 16.57 7.53 9.51
C ARG A 500 17.00 6.86 10.81
N LEU A 501 16.19 6.95 11.86
CA LEU A 501 16.47 6.35 13.16
C LEU A 501 16.10 4.85 13.21
N TRP A 502 15.05 4.44 12.47
CA TRP A 502 14.61 3.05 12.45
C TRP A 502 15.51 2.13 11.64
N ILE A 503 15.97 2.58 10.45
CA ILE A 503 16.73 1.74 9.52
C ILE A 503 18.13 1.39 9.99
N VAL A 504 18.66 2.06 11.03
CA VAL A 504 20.00 1.74 11.59
C VAL A 504 20.10 0.31 12.11
N VAL A 505 18.97 -0.32 12.40
CA VAL A 505 18.89 -1.73 12.84
C VAL A 505 18.21 -2.64 11.82
N ASP A 506 17.97 -2.16 10.63
CA ASP A 506 17.28 -2.90 9.56
C ASP A 506 18.30 -3.71 8.74
N LYS A 507 18.32 -5.03 8.97
CA LYS A 507 19.23 -5.96 8.29
C LYS A 507 19.03 -5.97 6.76
N THR A 508 17.82 -5.68 6.27
CA THR A 508 17.55 -5.63 4.84
C THR A 508 18.19 -4.41 4.19
N VAL A 509 18.12 -3.26 4.86
CA VAL A 509 18.81 -2.04 4.41
C VAL A 509 20.34 -2.21 4.52
N GLU A 510 20.83 -2.82 5.61
CA GLU A 510 22.25 -3.12 5.79
C GLU A 510 22.76 -4.00 4.63
N GLU A 511 22.03 -5.06 4.29
CA GLU A 511 22.40 -5.95 3.19
C GLU A 511 22.36 -5.24 1.83
N ALA A 512 21.34 -4.43 1.57
CA ALA A 512 21.18 -3.69 0.32
C ALA A 512 22.28 -2.63 0.07
N ARG A 513 23.00 -2.19 1.11
CA ARG A 513 24.15 -1.27 1.00
C ARG A 513 25.43 -1.95 0.53
N LYS A 514 25.50 -3.26 0.63
CA LYS A 514 26.69 -4.01 0.21
C LYS A 514 26.80 -4.01 -1.31
N PRO A 515 28.01 -4.02 -1.87
CA PRO A 515 28.18 -4.26 -3.28
C PRO A 515 27.73 -5.67 -3.63
N HIS A 516 26.80 -5.81 -4.53
CA HIS A 516 26.36 -7.09 -5.08
C HIS A 516 26.85 -7.21 -6.52
N GLU A 517 27.65 -8.23 -6.80
CA GLU A 517 27.97 -8.59 -8.17
C GLU A 517 26.77 -9.35 -8.74
N LEU A 518 25.97 -8.67 -9.55
CA LEU A 518 24.79 -9.28 -10.18
C LEU A 518 25.15 -10.19 -11.37
N PHE A 519 26.35 -10.00 -11.95
CA PHE A 519 26.70 -10.58 -13.25
C PHE A 519 28.16 -11.01 -13.32
#